data_9e4a21aed1becbb1aeb84a00992a150f
#
_entry.id   9e4a21aed1becbb1aeb84a00992a150f
#
_cell.length_a   1.000
_cell.length_b   1.000
_cell.length_c   1.000
_cell.angle_alpha   90.00
_cell.angle_beta   90.00
_cell.angle_gamma   90.00
#
_symmetry.space_group_name_H-M   'P 1'
#
loop_
_entity.id
_entity.type
_entity.pdbx_description
1 polymer ?
#
loop_
_entity_poly.entity_id
_entity_poly.type
_entity_poly.pdbx_seq_one_letter_code
_entity_poly.pdbx_strand_id
1 'polypeptide(L)'
;MDSPYGYWYMALEEVARTLNAADPTAITETKAIRKAVLAPDEAVIAYITTGDYEQVVLYVLTNYRRVARIAFTGNSVHHVSIPLTNVIFEGGTLEGSTSRMTDVAGFDAVTFRFVLHAPERVELTLPMSVPHSVAGREEIEFAQKLMGALYGEAAR
;
A
#
# COMPACT_ATOMS: atom_id res chain seq x y z
N MET A 1 17.63 2.50 23.96
CA MET A 1 17.80 3.46 22.89
C MET A 1 16.94 3.05 21.69
N ASP A 2 16.15 3.98 21.26
CA ASP A 2 15.24 3.67 20.18
C ASP A 2 15.97 3.75 18.85
N SER A 3 15.83 2.70 18.05
CA SER A 3 16.36 2.75 16.70
C SER A 3 15.48 3.65 15.85
N PRO A 4 16.00 4.22 14.75
CA PRO A 4 15.18 4.97 13.80
C PRO A 4 14.02 4.14 13.25
N TYR A 5 14.21 2.84 13.16
CA TYR A 5 13.16 1.94 12.70
C TYR A 5 11.97 1.91 13.66
N GLY A 6 12.24 1.89 14.97
CA GLY A 6 11.18 1.92 15.96
C GLY A 6 10.31 3.15 15.84
N TYR A 7 10.93 4.29 15.60
CA TYR A 7 10.22 5.53 15.39
C TYR A 7 9.33 5.47 14.14
N TRP A 8 9.92 5.08 13.02
CA TRP A 8 9.14 5.00 11.78
C TRP A 8 8.03 3.98 11.85
N TYR A 9 8.30 2.85 12.50
CA TYR A 9 7.27 1.82 12.63
C TYR A 9 6.05 2.33 13.40
N MET A 10 6.28 3.07 14.48
CA MET A 10 5.20 3.63 15.27
C MET A 10 4.51 4.80 14.57
N ALA A 11 5.27 5.61 13.84
CA ALA A 11 4.73 6.78 13.15
C ALA A 11 4.13 6.48 11.79
N LEU A 12 4.48 5.35 11.20
CA LEU A 12 4.14 5.05 9.83
C LEU A 12 2.63 4.99 9.58
N GLU A 13 1.91 4.39 10.51
CA GLU A 13 0.46 4.32 10.41
C GLU A 13 -0.16 5.71 10.47
N GLU A 14 0.38 6.56 11.32
CA GLU A 14 -0.04 7.96 11.40
C GLU A 14 0.31 8.72 10.12
N VAL A 15 1.50 8.49 9.59
CA VAL A 15 1.92 9.09 8.30
C VAL A 15 0.95 8.66 7.21
N ALA A 16 0.68 7.35 7.12
CA ALA A 16 -0.20 6.83 6.09
C ALA A 16 -1.61 7.40 6.21
N ARG A 17 -2.14 7.43 7.44
CA ARG A 17 -3.49 7.89 7.70
C ARG A 17 -3.67 9.38 7.42
N THR A 18 -2.63 10.18 7.65
CA THR A 18 -2.73 11.65 7.55
C THR A 18 -2.04 12.22 6.31
N LEU A 19 -1.72 11.38 5.33
CA LEU A 19 -0.95 11.82 4.16
C LEU A 19 -1.76 12.69 3.19
N ASN A 20 -3.05 12.79 3.35
CA ASN A 20 -3.87 13.66 2.53
C ASN A 20 -3.61 15.14 2.82
N ALA A 21 -3.63 15.96 1.77
CA ALA A 21 -3.20 17.34 1.84
C ALA A 21 -3.97 18.21 2.84
N ALA A 22 -5.21 17.85 3.11
CA ALA A 22 -6.10 18.68 3.92
C ALA A 22 -6.14 18.29 5.39
N ASP A 23 -5.31 17.37 5.83
CA ASP A 23 -5.36 16.93 7.22
C ASP A 23 -4.61 17.90 8.14
N PRO A 24 -5.32 18.68 8.99
CA PRO A 24 -4.67 19.65 9.87
C PRO A 24 -3.95 18.97 11.05
N THR A 25 -4.22 17.69 11.29
CA THR A 25 -3.62 16.96 12.42
C THR A 25 -2.34 16.24 12.03
N ALA A 26 -1.93 16.33 10.77
CA ALA A 26 -0.74 15.65 10.28
C ALA A 26 0.51 16.12 11.03
N ILE A 27 1.35 15.19 11.41
CA ILE A 27 2.63 15.50 12.05
C ILE A 27 3.58 16.17 11.04
N THR A 28 4.59 16.85 11.56
CA THR A 28 5.52 17.61 10.72
C THR A 28 6.20 16.75 9.66
N GLU A 29 6.60 15.54 10.04
CA GLU A 29 7.25 14.59 9.12
C GLU A 29 6.32 14.20 7.99
N THR A 30 5.04 14.00 8.27
CA THR A 30 4.05 13.69 7.24
C THR A 30 3.90 14.85 6.26
N LYS A 31 3.88 16.07 6.76
CA LYS A 31 3.77 17.24 5.90
C LYS A 31 4.96 17.38 4.97
N ALA A 32 6.16 17.09 5.47
CA ALA A 32 7.37 17.12 4.68
C ALA A 32 7.35 16.02 3.61
N ILE A 33 6.94 14.81 3.97
CA ILE A 33 6.83 13.70 3.04
C ILE A 33 5.78 14.02 1.97
N ARG A 34 4.63 14.52 2.39
CA ARG A 34 3.56 14.92 1.47
C ARG A 34 4.06 15.91 0.42
N LYS A 35 4.77 16.93 0.88
CA LYS A 35 5.30 17.98 -0.01
C LYS A 35 6.33 17.43 -0.99
N ALA A 36 7.13 16.45 -0.56
CA ALA A 36 8.19 15.89 -1.39
C ALA A 36 7.68 14.85 -2.39
N VAL A 37 6.63 14.12 -2.04
CA VAL A 37 6.22 12.92 -2.78
C VAL A 37 4.97 13.14 -3.61
N LEU A 38 4.02 13.93 -3.10
CA LEU A 38 2.72 14.11 -3.74
C LEU A 38 2.55 15.54 -4.26
N ALA A 39 1.78 15.68 -5.33
CA ALA A 39 1.41 16.99 -5.84
C ALA A 39 0.44 17.69 -4.87
N PRO A 40 0.36 19.03 -4.91
CA PRO A 40 -0.48 19.77 -3.95
C PRO A 40 -1.94 19.34 -3.91
N ASP A 41 -2.51 18.95 -5.05
CA ASP A 41 -3.90 18.54 -5.15
C ASP A 41 -4.06 17.02 -5.33
N GLU A 42 -2.98 16.27 -5.14
CA GLU A 42 -3.03 14.82 -5.25
C GLU A 42 -3.67 14.22 -3.99
N ALA A 43 -4.60 13.30 -4.17
CA ALA A 43 -5.31 12.66 -3.08
C ALA A 43 -4.95 11.18 -2.96
N VAL A 44 -4.86 10.72 -1.73
CA VAL A 44 -4.61 9.29 -1.44
C VAL A 44 -5.93 8.53 -1.56
N ILE A 45 -5.94 7.51 -2.40
CA ILE A 45 -7.09 6.62 -2.57
C ILE A 45 -7.00 5.45 -1.60
N ALA A 46 -5.82 4.86 -1.47
CA ALA A 46 -5.57 3.73 -0.61
C ALA A 46 -4.10 3.63 -0.29
N TYR A 47 -3.77 2.96 0.79
CA TYR A 47 -2.38 2.74 1.17
C TYR A 47 -2.23 1.41 1.88
N ILE A 48 -1.01 0.86 1.85
CA ILE A 48 -0.62 -0.27 2.69
C ILE A 48 0.79 -0.05 3.20
N THR A 49 1.09 -0.68 4.33
CA THR A 49 2.43 -0.67 4.91
C THR A 49 2.98 -2.08 4.89
N THR A 50 4.24 -2.21 4.53
CA THR A 50 4.94 -3.49 4.51
C THR A 50 6.32 -3.31 5.10
N GLY A 51 7.04 -4.41 5.28
CA GLY A 51 8.42 -4.33 5.65
C GLY A 51 8.77 -5.15 6.86
N ASP A 52 10.02 -5.03 7.25
CA ASP A 52 10.59 -5.73 8.39
C ASP A 52 11.34 -4.74 9.29
N TYR A 53 12.20 -5.26 10.14
CA TYR A 53 12.95 -4.40 11.07
C TYR A 53 13.99 -3.51 10.39
N GLU A 54 14.40 -3.85 9.17
CA GLU A 54 15.43 -3.11 8.46
C GLU A 54 14.87 -2.03 7.56
N GLN A 55 13.68 -2.27 7.00
CA GLN A 55 13.07 -1.33 6.09
C GLN A 55 11.56 -1.42 6.21
N VAL A 56 10.94 -0.28 6.36
CA VAL A 56 9.47 -0.17 6.35
C VAL A 56 9.08 0.57 5.09
N VAL A 57 8.10 0.04 4.37
CA VAL A 57 7.69 0.58 3.07
C VAL A 57 6.20 0.89 3.09
N LEU A 58 5.88 2.09 2.63
CA LEU A 58 4.51 2.54 2.45
C LEU A 58 4.22 2.60 0.94
N TYR A 59 3.16 1.94 0.51
CA TYR A 59 2.66 2.03 -0.86
C TYR A 59 1.38 2.85 -0.83
N VAL A 60 1.33 3.90 -1.65
CA VAL A 60 0.20 4.83 -1.69
C VAL A 60 -0.33 4.90 -3.12
N LEU A 61 -1.59 4.52 -3.29
CA LEU A 61 -2.30 4.69 -4.56
C LEU A 61 -2.95 6.06 -4.56
N THR A 62 -2.75 6.85 -5.60
CA THR A 62 -3.28 8.20 -5.67
C THR A 62 -4.20 8.39 -6.89
N ASN A 63 -4.92 9.50 -6.88
CA ASN A 63 -5.79 9.89 -7.99
C ASN A 63 -5.01 10.36 -9.22
N TYR A 64 -3.68 10.43 -9.14
CA TYR A 64 -2.82 10.77 -10.29
C TYR A 64 -2.38 9.51 -11.05
N ARG A 65 -3.05 8.39 -10.84
CA ARG A 65 -2.82 7.13 -11.56
C ARG A 65 -1.40 6.63 -11.37
N ARG A 66 -0.98 6.64 -10.12
CA ARG A 66 0.35 6.14 -9.76
C ARG A 66 0.33 5.54 -8.37
N VAL A 67 1.33 4.71 -8.11
CA VAL A 67 1.63 4.21 -6.77
C VAL A 67 2.94 4.86 -6.34
N ALA A 68 2.90 5.56 -5.23
CA ALA A 68 4.12 6.09 -4.62
C ALA A 68 4.64 5.06 -3.63
N ARG A 69 5.89 4.64 -3.82
CA ARG A 69 6.56 3.72 -2.90
C ARG A 69 7.50 4.54 -2.04
N ILE A 70 7.26 4.55 -0.75
CA ILE A 70 8.01 5.36 0.20
C ILE A 70 8.69 4.42 1.19
N ALA A 71 10.01 4.34 1.13
CA ALA A 71 10.79 3.43 1.97
C ALA A 71 11.52 4.20 3.05
N PHE A 72 11.36 3.74 4.28
CA PHE A 72 11.99 4.33 5.47
C PHE A 72 13.12 3.41 5.91
N THR A 73 14.35 3.89 5.83
CA THR A 73 15.53 3.12 6.15
C THR A 73 16.45 3.97 7.01
N GLY A 74 16.58 3.64 8.29
CA GLY A 74 17.38 4.43 9.21
C GLY A 74 16.87 5.86 9.28
N ASN A 75 17.69 6.82 8.90
CA ASN A 75 17.33 8.24 8.87
C ASN A 75 16.94 8.71 7.47
N SER A 76 16.85 7.80 6.53
CA SER A 76 16.58 8.14 5.13
C SER A 76 15.17 7.77 4.72
N VAL A 77 14.57 8.61 3.89
CA VAL A 77 13.29 8.33 3.26
C VAL A 77 13.51 8.35 1.76
N HIS A 78 13.29 7.23 1.11
CA HIS A 78 13.44 7.10 -0.33
C HIS A 78 12.07 6.91 -0.96
N HIS A 79 11.80 7.61 -2.05
CA HIS A 79 10.52 7.45 -2.71
C HIS A 79 10.69 7.26 -4.20
N VAL A 80 9.77 6.48 -4.77
CA VAL A 80 9.73 6.18 -6.20
C VAL A 80 8.28 6.33 -6.64
N SER A 81 8.08 7.00 -7.76
CA SER A 81 6.77 7.13 -8.38
C SER A 81 6.62 6.03 -9.43
N ILE A 82 5.58 5.21 -9.29
CA ILE A 82 5.31 4.10 -10.17
C ILE A 82 4.01 4.38 -10.92
N PRO A 83 4.07 4.80 -12.18
CA PRO A 83 2.84 5.02 -12.94
C PRO A 83 2.07 3.70 -13.09
N LEU A 84 0.75 3.76 -13.17
CA LEU A 84 -0.06 2.55 -13.29
C LEU A 84 0.26 1.75 -14.54
N THR A 85 0.82 2.38 -15.56
CA THR A 85 1.30 1.67 -16.75
C THR A 85 2.47 0.72 -16.44
N ASN A 86 3.12 0.90 -15.30
CA ASN A 86 4.21 0.04 -14.84
C ASN A 86 3.76 -0.94 -13.76
N VAL A 87 2.45 -1.08 -13.56
CA VAL A 87 1.89 -2.02 -12.59
C VAL A 87 1.10 -3.07 -13.36
N ILE A 88 1.42 -4.34 -13.07
CA ILE A 88 0.76 -5.48 -13.71
C ILE A 88 0.09 -6.31 -12.62
N PHE A 89 -1.19 -6.62 -12.81
CA PHE A 89 -1.87 -7.58 -11.97
C PHE A 89 -1.69 -8.97 -12.58
N GLU A 90 -1.04 -9.85 -11.84
CA GLU A 90 -0.74 -11.20 -12.32
C GLU A 90 -1.77 -12.26 -11.91
N GLY A 91 -2.80 -11.85 -11.19
CA GLY A 91 -3.79 -12.79 -10.69
C GLY A 91 -3.59 -13.06 -9.21
N GLY A 92 -4.13 -14.17 -8.75
CA GLY A 92 -4.07 -14.50 -7.34
C GLY A 92 -4.51 -15.92 -7.07
N THR A 93 -4.75 -16.21 -5.81
CA THR A 93 -5.15 -17.52 -5.35
C THR A 93 -6.38 -17.41 -4.45
N LEU A 94 -7.29 -18.33 -4.62
CA LEU A 94 -8.44 -18.50 -3.73
C LEU A 94 -8.30 -19.88 -3.11
N GLU A 95 -8.23 -19.93 -1.80
CA GLU A 95 -8.10 -21.20 -1.07
C GLU A 95 -9.20 -21.33 -0.03
N GLY A 96 -9.82 -22.48 0.03
CA GLY A 96 -10.84 -22.75 1.02
C GLY A 96 -10.93 -24.21 1.31
N SER A 97 -11.33 -24.53 2.54
CA SER A 97 -11.65 -25.88 2.92
C SER A 97 -13.09 -26.18 2.49
N THR A 98 -13.35 -27.43 2.06
CA THR A 98 -14.69 -27.82 1.67
C THR A 98 -15.71 -27.64 2.79
N SER A 99 -15.26 -27.72 4.04
CA SER A 99 -16.14 -27.53 5.19
C SER A 99 -16.44 -26.05 5.48
N ARG A 100 -15.76 -25.14 4.80
CA ARG A 100 -15.89 -23.70 5.03
C ARG A 100 -16.27 -22.90 3.80
N MET A 101 -16.72 -23.56 2.77
CA MET A 101 -17.10 -22.89 1.54
C MET A 101 -18.38 -22.05 1.69
N THR A 102 -18.95 -22.03 2.88
CA THR A 102 -20.12 -21.20 3.18
C THR A 102 -19.76 -19.84 3.75
N ASP A 103 -18.48 -19.55 3.96
CA ASP A 103 -18.05 -18.24 4.44
C ASP A 103 -18.33 -17.16 3.39
N VAL A 104 -18.25 -15.89 3.82
CA VAL A 104 -18.68 -14.74 3.04
C VAL A 104 -18.07 -14.73 1.64
N ALA A 105 -16.89 -15.14 1.43
CA ALA A 105 -16.30 -15.26 0.11
C ALA A 105 -16.23 -16.71 -0.35
N GLY A 106 -16.63 -17.66 0.51
CA GLY A 106 -16.47 -19.06 0.21
C GLY A 106 -15.04 -19.56 0.32
N PHE A 107 -14.13 -18.74 0.78
CA PHE A 107 -12.70 -19.06 0.80
C PHE A 107 -12.07 -18.63 2.10
N ASP A 108 -11.13 -19.44 2.61
CA ASP A 108 -10.39 -19.14 3.82
C ASP A 108 -9.27 -18.15 3.56
N ALA A 109 -8.73 -18.14 2.35
CA ALA A 109 -7.63 -17.26 1.97
C ALA A 109 -7.82 -16.74 0.56
N VAL A 110 -7.53 -15.46 0.40
CA VAL A 110 -7.58 -14.77 -0.90
C VAL A 110 -6.27 -14.00 -1.04
N THR A 111 -5.57 -14.20 -2.15
CA THR A 111 -4.35 -13.44 -2.41
C THR A 111 -4.42 -12.76 -3.78
N PHE A 112 -3.74 -11.64 -3.89
CA PHE A 112 -3.61 -10.88 -5.12
C PHE A 112 -2.13 -10.64 -5.39
N ARG A 113 -1.68 -10.89 -6.61
CA ARG A 113 -0.28 -10.68 -6.99
C ARG A 113 -0.15 -9.57 -8.01
N PHE A 114 0.71 -8.61 -7.69
CA PHE A 114 1.05 -7.51 -8.57
C PHE A 114 2.55 -7.49 -8.82
N VAL A 115 2.95 -7.03 -9.99
CA VAL A 115 4.34 -6.74 -10.30
C VAL A 115 4.45 -5.25 -10.61
N LEU A 116 5.38 -4.59 -9.92
CA LEU A 116 5.64 -3.17 -10.09
C LEU A 116 7.06 -2.99 -10.61
N HIS A 117 7.22 -2.16 -11.61
CA HIS A 117 8.54 -1.84 -12.18
C HIS A 117 8.96 -0.44 -11.73
N ALA A 118 9.91 -0.38 -10.77
CA ALA A 118 10.19 0.87 -10.06
C ALA A 118 11.64 1.03 -9.57
N PRO A 119 12.61 1.28 -10.38
CA PRO A 119 12.93 0.79 -11.72
C PRO A 119 13.14 -0.71 -11.75
N GLU A 120 13.42 -1.34 -10.61
CA GLU A 120 13.56 -2.78 -10.51
C GLU A 120 12.19 -3.43 -10.37
N ARG A 121 12.12 -4.69 -10.74
CA ARG A 121 10.90 -5.47 -10.61
C ARG A 121 10.65 -5.79 -9.14
N VAL A 122 9.49 -5.39 -8.66
CA VAL A 122 9.03 -5.67 -7.29
C VAL A 122 7.77 -6.51 -7.36
N GLU A 123 7.77 -7.65 -6.69
CA GLU A 123 6.58 -8.49 -6.58
C GLU A 123 5.86 -8.15 -5.29
N LEU A 124 4.57 -7.91 -5.38
CA LEU A 124 3.75 -7.55 -4.24
C LEU A 124 2.58 -8.52 -4.16
N THR A 125 2.59 -9.37 -3.15
CA THR A 125 1.51 -10.33 -2.90
C THR A 125 0.72 -9.87 -1.69
N LEU A 126 -0.58 -9.68 -1.86
CA LEU A 126 -1.47 -9.17 -0.83
C LEU A 126 -2.61 -10.13 -0.55
N PRO A 127 -3.02 -10.32 0.69
CA PRO A 127 -2.45 -9.73 1.89
C PRO A 127 -1.20 -10.49 2.36
N MET A 128 -0.27 -9.76 2.96
CA MET A 128 0.88 -10.37 3.63
C MET A 128 0.50 -10.75 5.06
N SER A 129 -0.49 -10.07 5.61
CA SER A 129 -1.03 -10.35 6.93
C SER A 129 -2.18 -11.35 6.84
N VAL A 130 -2.59 -11.89 7.97
CA VAL A 130 -3.74 -12.80 8.03
C VAL A 130 -4.98 -12.08 7.50
N PRO A 131 -5.73 -12.66 6.55
CA PRO A 131 -6.85 -11.97 5.90
C PRO A 131 -7.96 -11.48 6.84
N HIS A 132 -8.14 -12.13 7.97
CA HIS A 132 -9.18 -11.75 8.93
C HIS A 132 -8.72 -10.69 9.94
N SER A 133 -7.44 -10.32 9.92
CA SER A 133 -6.94 -9.22 10.72
C SER A 133 -7.33 -7.88 10.10
N VAL A 134 -7.26 -6.79 10.88
CA VAL A 134 -7.52 -5.46 10.35
C VAL A 134 -6.54 -5.14 9.22
N ALA A 135 -5.26 -5.44 9.43
CA ALA A 135 -4.24 -5.19 8.42
C ALA A 135 -4.49 -6.00 7.15
N GLY A 136 -4.89 -7.27 7.31
CA GLY A 136 -5.21 -8.11 6.15
C GLY A 136 -6.37 -7.55 5.33
N ARG A 137 -7.40 -7.03 6.00
CA ARG A 137 -8.55 -6.42 5.31
C ARG A 137 -8.15 -5.15 4.57
N GLU A 138 -7.29 -4.33 5.16
CA GLU A 138 -6.78 -3.14 4.52
C GLU A 138 -5.96 -3.46 3.27
N GLU A 139 -5.16 -4.51 3.33
CA GLU A 139 -4.37 -4.98 2.19
C GLU A 139 -5.27 -5.49 1.07
N ILE A 140 -6.32 -6.22 1.40
CA ILE A 140 -7.29 -6.69 0.41
C ILE A 140 -8.00 -5.50 -0.24
N GLU A 141 -8.40 -4.52 0.56
CA GLU A 141 -9.03 -3.31 0.06
C GLU A 141 -8.10 -2.54 -0.88
N PHE A 142 -6.83 -2.42 -0.51
CA PHE A 142 -5.83 -1.79 -1.37
C PHE A 142 -5.72 -2.54 -2.70
N ALA A 143 -5.64 -3.87 -2.67
CA ALA A 143 -5.56 -4.68 -3.87
C ALA A 143 -6.77 -4.46 -4.77
N GLN A 144 -7.95 -4.42 -4.20
CA GLN A 144 -9.18 -4.20 -4.97
C GLN A 144 -9.22 -2.81 -5.60
N LYS A 145 -8.80 -1.79 -4.87
CA LYS A 145 -8.73 -0.43 -5.39
C LYS A 145 -7.67 -0.29 -6.47
N LEU A 146 -6.54 -0.96 -6.30
CA LEU A 146 -5.49 -0.97 -7.32
C LEU A 146 -5.99 -1.65 -8.59
N MET A 147 -6.66 -2.79 -8.48
CA MET A 147 -7.28 -3.45 -9.62
C MET A 147 -8.30 -2.53 -10.32
N GLY A 148 -9.13 -1.86 -9.53
CA GLY A 148 -10.10 -0.92 -10.07
C GLY A 148 -9.43 0.22 -10.84
N ALA A 149 -8.34 0.72 -10.32
CA ALA A 149 -7.59 1.79 -10.99
C ALA A 149 -6.94 1.28 -12.29
N LEU A 150 -6.47 0.02 -12.30
CA LEU A 150 -5.87 -0.56 -13.50
C LEU A 150 -6.89 -0.84 -14.60
N TYR A 151 -8.06 -1.33 -14.25
CA TYR A 151 -9.03 -1.81 -15.21
C TYR A 151 -10.23 -0.89 -15.41
N GLY A 152 -10.59 -0.10 -14.42
CA GLY A 152 -11.71 0.81 -14.52
C GLY A 152 -11.56 1.85 -15.62
N GLU A 153 -10.34 2.33 -15.79
CA GLU A 153 -10.03 3.29 -16.86
C GLU A 153 -10.13 2.66 -18.26
N ALA A 154 -9.80 1.38 -18.38
CA ALA A 154 -9.87 0.69 -19.65
C ALA A 154 -11.31 0.49 -20.12
N ALA A 155 -12.27 0.59 -19.22
CA ALA A 155 -13.69 0.43 -19.54
C ALA A 155 -14.34 1.72 -20.06
N ARG A 156 -13.60 2.81 -20.07
CA ARG A 156 -14.13 4.10 -20.49
C ARG A 156 -13.83 4.41 -21.96
#